data_c9f5b99856935ba914d769fa282622d4
#
_entry.id   c9f5b99856935ba914d769fa282622d4
#
_cell.length_a   1.000
_cell.length_b   1.000
_cell.length_c   1.000
_cell.angle_alpha   90.00
_cell.angle_beta   90.00
_cell.angle_gamma   90.00
#
_symmetry.space_group_name_H-M   'P 1'
#
loop_
_entity.id
_entity.type
_entity.pdbx_description
1 polymer ?
#
loop_
_entity_poly.entity_id
_entity_poly.type
_entity_poly.pdbx_seq_one_letter_code
_entity_poly.pdbx_strand_id
1 'polypeptide(L)'
;DLSDPNDVVMNDYYLDTPDLDLLQSGWTIRLRRASEQSKITLKSLAPCEDGVARREEYEEEINWDGSGSVAFPEDILDGRINDLVGEKTLWLLFQVEQSRTQYISTLNECTAEVSLDAVRWIYNKRSMNGYTAELELVDGSEKDILETQASLLKDFDWKLSNQSKFEVGLDLYNHF
;
A
#
# COMPACT_ATOMS: atom_id res chain seq x y z
N ASP A 1 -24.50 -2.03 6.64
CA ASP A 1 -24.02 -2.32 8.02
C ASP A 1 -22.51 -2.27 8.04
N LEU A 2 -21.93 -1.72 9.13
CA LEU A 2 -20.51 -1.74 9.39
C LEU A 2 -20.21 -2.79 10.47
N SER A 3 -19.09 -3.52 10.33
CA SER A 3 -18.58 -4.38 11.39
C SER A 3 -18.07 -3.57 12.59
N ASP A 4 -17.72 -4.27 13.67
CA ASP A 4 -16.86 -3.67 14.71
C ASP A 4 -15.52 -3.26 14.11
N PRO A 5 -14.89 -2.17 14.63
CA PRO A 5 -13.58 -1.73 14.17
C PRO A 5 -12.48 -2.73 14.52
N ASN A 6 -11.51 -2.87 13.62
CA ASN A 6 -10.27 -3.59 13.84
C ASN A 6 -9.11 -2.61 13.70
N ASP A 7 -8.39 -2.37 14.81
CA ASP A 7 -7.26 -1.46 14.83
C ASP A 7 -5.94 -2.20 14.61
N VAL A 8 -5.16 -1.72 13.65
CA VAL A 8 -3.87 -2.32 13.26
C VAL A 8 -2.81 -1.22 13.16
N VAL A 9 -1.66 -1.43 13.81
CA VAL A 9 -0.46 -0.60 13.60
C VAL A 9 0.49 -1.36 12.69
N MET A 10 0.95 -0.69 11.64
CA MET A 10 1.84 -1.29 10.65
C MET A 10 2.93 -0.32 10.19
N ASN A 11 4.06 -0.90 9.80
CA ASN A 11 5.18 -0.20 9.22
C ASN A 11 5.47 -0.77 7.84
N ASP A 12 5.45 0.07 6.83
CA ASP A 12 5.76 -0.26 5.44
C ASP A 12 7.13 0.30 5.08
N TYR A 13 7.95 -0.51 4.46
CA TYR A 13 9.27 -0.17 3.96
C TYR A 13 9.27 -0.36 2.45
N TYR A 14 9.38 0.72 1.71
CA TYR A 14 9.44 0.68 0.25
C TYR A 14 10.88 0.60 -0.22
N LEU A 15 11.13 -0.36 -1.10
CA LEU A 15 12.47 -0.71 -1.56
C LEU A 15 12.56 -0.61 -3.08
N ASP A 16 13.76 -0.24 -3.56
CA ASP A 16 14.12 -0.31 -4.97
C ASP A 16 15.64 -0.44 -5.10
N THR A 17 16.13 -0.66 -6.30
CA THR A 17 17.55 -0.55 -6.60
C THR A 17 17.98 0.93 -6.61
N PRO A 18 19.30 1.22 -6.50
CA PRO A 18 19.79 2.60 -6.63
C PRO A 18 19.41 3.27 -7.95
N ASP A 19 19.21 2.48 -9.00
CA ASP A 19 18.82 2.95 -10.33
C ASP A 19 17.29 3.06 -10.50
N LEU A 20 16.49 2.70 -9.47
CA LEU A 20 15.03 2.67 -9.49
C LEU A 20 14.46 1.72 -10.56
N ASP A 21 15.03 0.53 -10.71
CA ASP A 21 14.64 -0.43 -11.76
C ASP A 21 13.18 -0.90 -11.60
N LEU A 22 12.70 -1.09 -10.37
CA LEU A 22 11.30 -1.46 -10.13
C LEU A 22 10.36 -0.35 -10.56
N LEU A 23 10.63 0.89 -10.12
CA LEU A 23 9.84 2.07 -10.52
C LEU A 23 9.81 2.23 -12.04
N GLN A 24 10.97 2.08 -12.71
CA GLN A 24 11.07 2.17 -14.18
C GLN A 24 10.33 1.05 -14.89
N SER A 25 10.23 -0.12 -14.26
CA SER A 25 9.48 -1.27 -14.77
C SER A 25 7.98 -1.21 -14.45
N GLY A 26 7.52 -0.15 -13.76
CA GLY A 26 6.12 0.01 -13.37
C GLY A 26 5.71 -0.82 -12.14
N TRP A 27 6.65 -1.14 -11.27
CA TRP A 27 6.41 -1.92 -10.07
C TRP A 27 6.95 -1.24 -8.82
N THR A 28 6.47 -1.67 -7.66
CA THR A 28 7.00 -1.30 -6.34
C THR A 28 7.03 -2.50 -5.42
N ILE A 29 8.04 -2.59 -4.57
CA ILE A 29 8.14 -3.56 -3.48
C ILE A 29 7.88 -2.86 -2.15
N ARG A 30 7.03 -3.48 -1.36
CA ARG A 30 6.73 -3.08 0.00
C ARG A 30 7.00 -4.25 0.95
N LEU A 31 7.81 -4.03 1.98
CA LEU A 31 7.86 -4.87 3.16
C LEU A 31 6.94 -4.29 4.21
N ARG A 32 5.93 -5.03 4.63
CA ARG A 32 5.01 -4.63 5.70
C ARG A 32 5.29 -5.43 6.95
N ARG A 33 5.41 -4.75 8.06
CA ARG A 33 5.39 -5.37 9.38
C ARG A 33 4.16 -4.91 10.16
N ALA A 34 3.35 -5.88 10.60
CA ALA A 34 2.19 -5.65 11.46
C ALA A 34 2.27 -6.64 12.63
N SER A 35 2.39 -6.14 13.85
CA SER A 35 2.65 -6.96 15.04
C SER A 35 3.92 -7.81 14.89
N GLU A 36 3.81 -9.13 14.89
CA GLU A 36 4.92 -10.08 14.73
C GLU A 36 5.00 -10.68 13.30
N GLN A 37 4.07 -10.31 12.43
CA GLN A 37 4.02 -10.82 11.05
C GLN A 37 4.67 -9.83 10.09
N SER A 38 5.39 -10.36 9.13
CA SER A 38 5.97 -9.59 8.05
C SER A 38 5.59 -10.18 6.71
N LYS A 39 5.28 -9.30 5.76
CA LYS A 39 4.89 -9.65 4.40
C LYS A 39 5.67 -8.83 3.40
N ILE A 40 6.01 -9.47 2.28
CA ILE A 40 6.50 -8.78 1.10
C ILE A 40 5.38 -8.68 0.08
N THR A 41 5.25 -7.53 -0.55
CA THR A 41 4.27 -7.29 -1.60
C THR A 41 4.97 -6.67 -2.81
N LEU A 42 4.79 -7.28 -3.98
CA LEU A 42 5.12 -6.70 -5.29
C LEU A 42 3.82 -6.19 -5.91
N LYS A 43 3.75 -4.89 -6.21
CA LYS A 43 2.52 -4.24 -6.67
C LYS A 43 2.77 -3.41 -7.93
N SER A 44 1.90 -3.55 -8.94
CA SER A 44 2.00 -2.74 -10.15
C SER A 44 1.61 -1.29 -9.88
N LEU A 45 2.27 -0.36 -10.60
CA LEU A 45 2.03 1.09 -10.51
C LEU A 45 1.02 1.54 -11.58
N ALA A 46 -0.14 0.88 -11.64
CA ALA A 46 -1.20 1.31 -12.54
C ALA A 46 -1.74 2.69 -12.14
N PRO A 47 -2.07 3.57 -13.12
CA PRO A 47 -2.66 4.86 -12.85
C PRO A 47 -3.94 4.73 -12.02
N CYS A 48 -4.17 5.72 -11.17
CA CYS A 48 -5.45 5.88 -10.50
C CYS A 48 -6.34 6.77 -11.38
N GLU A 49 -7.47 6.25 -11.84
CA GLU A 49 -8.45 6.98 -12.64
C GLU A 49 -9.72 7.16 -11.82
N ASP A 50 -10.16 8.41 -11.65
CA ASP A 50 -11.34 8.79 -10.85
C ASP A 50 -11.34 8.21 -9.41
N GLY A 51 -10.15 8.12 -8.80
CA GLY A 51 -9.98 7.56 -7.46
C GLY A 51 -9.99 6.02 -7.41
N VAL A 52 -10.05 5.34 -8.56
CA VAL A 52 -10.02 3.88 -8.67
C VAL A 52 -8.67 3.42 -9.21
N ALA A 53 -8.00 2.54 -8.47
CA ALA A 53 -6.78 1.89 -8.90
C ALA A 53 -7.03 0.39 -9.09
N ARG A 54 -6.70 -0.13 -10.26
CA ARG A 54 -6.70 -1.57 -10.55
C ARG A 54 -5.25 -2.00 -10.70
N ARG A 55 -4.76 -2.82 -9.76
CA ARG A 55 -3.34 -3.17 -9.67
C ARG A 55 -3.17 -4.67 -9.51
N GLU A 56 -2.17 -5.20 -10.19
CA GLU A 56 -1.69 -6.54 -9.89
C GLU A 56 -0.92 -6.49 -8.58
N GLU A 57 -1.15 -7.49 -7.73
CA GLU A 57 -0.51 -7.60 -6.42
C GLU A 57 -0.14 -9.05 -6.15
N TYR A 58 1.13 -9.27 -5.78
CA TYR A 58 1.67 -10.56 -5.36
C TYR A 58 2.20 -10.40 -3.95
N GLU A 59 1.73 -11.21 -3.02
CA GLU A 59 2.06 -11.10 -1.60
C GLU A 59 2.50 -12.44 -1.04
N GLU A 60 3.54 -12.43 -0.22
CA GLU A 60 4.07 -13.59 0.48
C GLU A 60 4.49 -13.23 1.90
N GLU A 61 4.29 -14.16 2.85
CA GLU A 61 4.78 -14.01 4.21
C GLU A 61 6.28 -14.26 4.26
N ILE A 62 7.00 -13.43 5.03
CA ILE A 62 8.43 -13.56 5.21
C ILE A 62 8.82 -13.52 6.70
N ASN A 63 9.91 -14.17 7.03
CA ASN A 63 10.48 -14.08 8.36
C ASN A 63 11.46 -12.91 8.42
N TRP A 64 10.99 -11.75 8.86
CA TRP A 64 11.78 -10.54 9.03
C TRP A 64 11.39 -9.80 10.31
N ASP A 65 12.37 -9.46 11.13
CA ASP A 65 12.18 -8.82 12.44
C ASP A 65 12.03 -7.29 12.38
N GLY A 66 12.10 -6.71 11.19
CA GLY A 66 12.03 -5.26 10.99
C GLY A 66 13.38 -4.55 11.11
N SER A 67 14.46 -5.28 11.26
CA SER A 67 15.82 -4.73 11.41
C SER A 67 16.74 -5.16 10.27
N GLY A 68 17.73 -4.32 9.95
CA GLY A 68 18.81 -4.63 9.02
C GLY A 68 18.41 -4.73 7.53
N SER A 69 19.31 -5.30 6.74
CA SER A 69 19.04 -5.61 5.33
C SER A 69 18.19 -6.88 5.22
N VAL A 70 17.28 -6.90 4.28
CA VAL A 70 16.49 -8.10 3.96
C VAL A 70 17.17 -8.83 2.82
N ALA A 71 17.56 -10.09 3.08
CA ALA A 71 17.91 -11.02 2.02
C ALA A 71 16.63 -11.78 1.64
N PHE A 72 16.24 -11.68 0.40
CA PHE A 72 15.09 -12.42 -0.13
C PHE A 72 15.57 -13.76 -0.69
N PRO A 73 14.83 -14.87 -0.44
CA PRO A 73 15.02 -16.10 -1.21
C PRO A 73 14.89 -15.84 -2.71
N GLU A 74 15.64 -16.57 -3.54
CA GLU A 74 15.60 -16.39 -5.00
C GLU A 74 14.22 -16.70 -5.60
N ASP A 75 13.46 -17.57 -4.96
CA ASP A 75 12.13 -18.01 -5.36
C ASP A 75 10.99 -17.18 -4.76
N ILE A 76 11.29 -16.17 -3.94
CA ILE A 76 10.26 -15.33 -3.33
C ILE A 76 9.39 -14.68 -4.40
N LEU A 77 8.08 -14.69 -4.19
CA LEU A 77 7.10 -14.24 -5.17
C LEU A 77 7.30 -14.90 -6.55
N ASP A 78 7.57 -16.22 -6.55
CA ASP A 78 7.84 -17.01 -7.78
C ASP A 78 9.00 -16.45 -8.62
N GLY A 79 10.03 -15.87 -7.98
CA GLY A 79 11.20 -15.31 -8.65
C GLY A 79 10.97 -13.96 -9.36
N ARG A 80 9.78 -13.38 -9.27
CA ARG A 80 9.40 -12.14 -9.99
C ARG A 80 10.31 -10.95 -9.67
N ILE A 81 10.82 -10.87 -8.45
CA ILE A 81 11.75 -9.80 -8.06
C ILE A 81 13.04 -9.93 -8.88
N ASN A 82 13.60 -11.13 -8.95
CA ASN A 82 14.81 -11.39 -9.73
C ASN A 82 14.61 -11.12 -11.23
N ASP A 83 13.44 -11.41 -11.76
CA ASP A 83 13.12 -11.11 -13.17
C ASP A 83 13.14 -9.60 -13.46
N LEU A 84 12.80 -8.77 -12.47
CA LEU A 84 12.73 -7.32 -12.62
C LEU A 84 14.07 -6.62 -12.36
N VAL A 85 14.84 -7.08 -11.35
CA VAL A 85 16.04 -6.37 -10.88
C VAL A 85 17.34 -7.18 -11.00
N GLY A 86 17.24 -8.47 -11.36
CA GLY A 86 18.39 -9.39 -11.39
C GLY A 86 19.00 -9.58 -10.00
N GLU A 87 20.31 -9.65 -9.93
CA GLU A 87 21.07 -9.82 -8.66
C GLU A 87 21.34 -8.48 -7.94
N LYS A 88 20.67 -7.38 -8.34
CA LYS A 88 20.88 -6.06 -7.73
C LYS A 88 20.33 -6.02 -6.31
N THR A 89 21.05 -5.32 -5.44
CA THR A 89 20.63 -5.09 -4.05
C THR A 89 19.51 -4.06 -4.00
N LEU A 90 18.46 -4.37 -3.24
CA LEU A 90 17.38 -3.44 -2.93
C LEU A 90 17.75 -2.57 -1.71
N TRP A 91 17.44 -1.30 -1.80
CA TRP A 91 17.67 -0.30 -0.78
C TRP A 91 16.38 0.34 -0.33
N LEU A 92 16.34 0.77 0.92
CA LEU A 92 15.20 1.52 1.45
C LEU A 92 15.09 2.87 0.75
N LEU A 93 13.95 3.11 0.08
CA LEU A 93 13.58 4.43 -0.44
C LEU A 93 13.03 5.30 0.69
N PHE A 94 11.96 4.87 1.31
CA PHE A 94 11.30 5.54 2.42
C PHE A 94 10.45 4.56 3.24
N GLN A 95 10.04 5.01 4.42
CA GLN A 95 9.17 4.26 5.33
C GLN A 95 7.82 4.95 5.47
N VAL A 96 6.78 4.16 5.72
CA VAL A 96 5.43 4.64 6.05
C VAL A 96 4.95 3.97 7.33
N GLU A 97 4.76 4.74 8.39
CA GLU A 97 4.11 4.29 9.61
C GLU A 97 2.61 4.56 9.50
N GLN A 98 1.78 3.59 9.88
CA GLN A 98 0.32 3.70 9.78
C GLN A 98 -0.37 3.16 11.01
N SER A 99 -1.37 3.92 11.48
CA SER A 99 -2.41 3.41 12.39
C SER A 99 -3.70 3.33 11.59
N ARG A 100 -4.17 2.11 11.35
CA ARG A 100 -5.35 1.80 10.54
C ARG A 100 -6.50 1.38 11.44
N THR A 101 -7.67 1.98 11.24
CA THR A 101 -8.95 1.45 11.72
C THR A 101 -9.72 0.92 10.53
N GLN A 102 -10.05 -0.35 10.56
CA GLN A 102 -10.59 -1.12 9.45
C GLN A 102 -12.01 -1.60 9.79
N TYR A 103 -12.90 -1.49 8.83
CA TYR A 103 -14.28 -1.95 8.92
C TYR A 103 -14.63 -2.81 7.71
N ILE A 104 -15.49 -3.78 7.88
CA ILE A 104 -16.19 -4.42 6.77
C ILE A 104 -17.55 -3.76 6.63
N SER A 105 -17.82 -3.24 5.46
CA SER A 105 -19.11 -2.64 5.07
C SER A 105 -19.86 -3.60 4.18
N THR A 106 -21.11 -3.91 4.53
CA THR A 106 -22.03 -4.62 3.64
C THR A 106 -23.17 -3.69 3.30
N LEU A 107 -23.25 -3.32 2.04
CA LEU A 107 -24.30 -2.45 1.48
C LEU A 107 -24.86 -3.07 0.20
N ASN A 108 -26.13 -3.35 0.18
CA ASN A 108 -26.80 -4.11 -0.89
C ASN A 108 -26.16 -5.50 -1.09
N GLU A 109 -25.66 -5.76 -2.30
CA GLU A 109 -24.94 -7.00 -2.65
C GLU A 109 -23.41 -6.81 -2.68
N CYS A 110 -22.92 -5.67 -2.15
CA CYS A 110 -21.49 -5.33 -2.12
C CYS A 110 -20.92 -5.48 -0.72
N THR A 111 -19.81 -6.17 -0.60
CA THR A 111 -18.98 -6.20 0.60
C THR A 111 -17.68 -5.49 0.30
N ALA A 112 -17.38 -4.47 1.07
CA ALA A 112 -16.17 -3.67 0.92
C ALA A 112 -15.44 -3.52 2.26
N GLU A 113 -14.11 -3.48 2.21
CA GLU A 113 -13.29 -3.05 3.32
C GLU A 113 -13.14 -1.54 3.28
N VAL A 114 -13.41 -0.88 4.39
CA VAL A 114 -13.19 0.56 4.60
C VAL A 114 -12.05 0.72 5.58
N SER A 115 -10.95 1.28 5.13
CA SER A 115 -9.77 1.55 5.96
C SER A 115 -9.58 3.04 6.17
N LEU A 116 -9.46 3.47 7.43
CA LEU A 116 -9.13 4.83 7.83
C LEU A 116 -7.72 4.83 8.41
N ASP A 117 -6.80 5.55 7.78
CA ASP A 117 -5.39 5.54 8.13
C ASP A 117 -4.90 6.92 8.60
N ALA A 118 -4.30 6.95 9.78
CA ALA A 118 -3.36 8.01 10.14
C ALA A 118 -1.97 7.57 9.64
N VAL A 119 -1.36 8.36 8.75
CA VAL A 119 -0.17 7.97 8.00
C VAL A 119 0.96 8.96 8.27
N ARG A 120 2.16 8.42 8.45
CA ARG A 120 3.40 9.19 8.54
C ARG A 120 4.41 8.63 7.55
N TRP A 121 4.74 9.42 6.52
CA TRP A 121 5.83 9.14 5.58
C TRP A 121 7.14 9.63 6.16
N ILE A 122 8.21 8.85 6.05
CA ILE A 122 9.51 9.13 6.63
C ILE A 122 10.59 8.88 5.59
N TYR A 123 11.40 9.90 5.32
CA TYR A 123 12.60 9.80 4.51
C TYR A 123 13.77 10.53 5.19
N ASN A 124 14.86 9.80 5.46
CA ASN A 124 15.98 10.29 6.24
C ASN A 124 15.49 10.80 7.63
N LYS A 125 15.73 12.08 7.93
CA LYS A 125 15.31 12.74 9.19
C LYS A 125 14.04 13.57 9.02
N ARG A 126 13.34 13.46 7.89
CA ARG A 126 12.14 14.24 7.58
C ARG A 126 10.91 13.36 7.64
N SER A 127 9.80 13.95 7.98
CA SER A 127 8.52 13.24 7.95
C SER A 127 7.39 14.16 7.57
N MET A 128 6.35 13.57 6.97
CA MET A 128 5.09 14.21 6.64
C MET A 128 3.96 13.36 7.21
N ASN A 129 2.95 14.00 7.78
CA ASN A 129 1.77 13.32 8.31
C ASN A 129 0.56 13.60 7.43
N GLY A 130 -0.37 12.65 7.37
CA GLY A 130 -1.63 12.79 6.67
C GLY A 130 -2.64 11.76 7.12
N TYR A 131 -3.83 11.85 6.53
CA TYR A 131 -4.90 10.90 6.72
C TYR A 131 -5.38 10.43 5.35
N THR A 132 -5.63 9.14 5.22
CA THR A 132 -6.21 8.55 4.01
C THR A 132 -7.38 7.65 4.38
N ALA A 133 -8.36 7.57 3.47
CA ALA A 133 -9.39 6.55 3.51
C ALA A 133 -9.26 5.71 2.26
N GLU A 134 -9.35 4.39 2.41
CA GLU A 134 -9.32 3.42 1.32
C GLU A 134 -10.62 2.61 1.35
N LEU A 135 -11.15 2.32 0.19
CA LEU A 135 -12.31 1.47 0.00
C LEU A 135 -11.91 0.35 -0.97
N GLU A 136 -11.90 -0.88 -0.49
CA GLU A 136 -11.49 -2.05 -1.25
C GLU A 136 -12.66 -3.00 -1.44
N LEU A 137 -12.92 -3.40 -2.71
CA LEU A 137 -13.97 -4.36 -3.04
C LEU A 137 -13.56 -5.76 -2.60
N VAL A 138 -14.34 -6.36 -1.70
CA VAL A 138 -14.16 -7.75 -1.25
C VAL A 138 -15.04 -8.70 -2.05
N ASP A 139 -16.31 -8.32 -2.24
CA ASP A 139 -17.29 -9.08 -3.02
C ASP A 139 -18.37 -8.14 -3.60
N GLY A 140 -18.88 -8.48 -4.79
CA GLY A 140 -19.85 -7.66 -5.50
C GLY A 140 -19.32 -7.09 -6.81
N SER A 141 -19.91 -6.01 -7.30
CA SER A 141 -19.53 -5.39 -8.57
C SER A 141 -18.78 -4.07 -8.38
N GLU A 142 -17.96 -3.71 -9.39
CA GLU A 142 -17.32 -2.39 -9.44
C GLU A 142 -18.31 -1.24 -9.39
N LYS A 143 -19.49 -1.41 -9.97
CA LYS A 143 -20.56 -0.40 -9.92
C LYS A 143 -21.00 -0.12 -8.50
N ASP A 144 -21.17 -1.17 -7.69
CA ASP A 144 -21.65 -1.03 -6.30
C ASP A 144 -20.61 -0.32 -5.42
N ILE A 145 -19.33 -0.61 -5.63
CA ILE A 145 -18.26 0.08 -4.87
C ILE A 145 -18.14 1.56 -5.28
N LEU A 146 -18.35 1.90 -6.56
CA LEU A 146 -18.37 3.29 -7.02
C LEU A 146 -19.56 4.07 -6.44
N GLU A 147 -20.74 3.45 -6.33
CA GLU A 147 -21.90 4.05 -5.67
C GLU A 147 -21.64 4.29 -4.18
N THR A 148 -20.98 3.34 -3.51
CA THR A 148 -20.56 3.49 -2.11
C THR A 148 -19.54 4.62 -1.95
N GLN A 149 -18.53 4.69 -2.82
CA GLN A 149 -17.54 5.77 -2.85
C GLN A 149 -18.23 7.15 -2.99
N ALA A 150 -19.14 7.27 -3.94
CA ALA A 150 -19.87 8.53 -4.17
C ALA A 150 -20.69 8.98 -2.96
N SER A 151 -21.29 8.04 -2.22
CA SER A 151 -22.01 8.32 -0.98
C SER A 151 -21.06 8.82 0.11
N LEU A 152 -19.94 8.13 0.33
CA LEU A 152 -18.93 8.51 1.34
C LEU A 152 -18.34 9.90 1.07
N LEU A 153 -18.01 10.20 -0.19
CA LEU A 153 -17.50 11.52 -0.58
C LEU A 153 -18.48 12.64 -0.26
N LYS A 154 -19.77 12.40 -0.49
CA LYS A 154 -20.81 13.38 -0.22
C LYS A 154 -21.07 13.58 1.27
N ASP A 155 -21.08 12.48 2.04
CA ASP A 155 -21.46 12.48 3.45
C ASP A 155 -20.35 13.04 4.36
N PHE A 156 -19.07 12.89 3.97
CA PHE A 156 -17.91 13.24 4.79
C PHE A 156 -17.03 14.39 4.25
N ASP A 157 -17.44 15.06 3.16
CA ASP A 157 -16.61 16.10 2.49
C ASP A 157 -15.18 15.61 2.15
N TRP A 158 -15.06 14.35 1.81
CA TRP A 158 -13.79 13.76 1.41
C TRP A 158 -13.46 14.11 -0.03
N LYS A 159 -12.17 14.05 -0.37
CA LYS A 159 -11.69 14.30 -1.72
C LYS A 159 -11.04 13.04 -2.27
N LEU A 160 -11.30 12.76 -3.53
CA LEU A 160 -10.58 11.70 -4.25
C LEU A 160 -9.09 12.03 -4.29
N SER A 161 -8.27 11.03 -4.00
CA SER A 161 -6.83 11.08 -4.20
C SER A 161 -6.47 10.38 -5.50
N ASN A 162 -5.66 11.02 -6.32
CA ASN A 162 -5.05 10.39 -7.49
C ASN A 162 -3.66 9.81 -7.17
N GLN A 163 -3.21 9.91 -5.92
CA GLN A 163 -1.93 9.41 -5.48
C GLN A 163 -2.11 8.29 -4.45
N SER A 164 -1.37 7.21 -4.63
CA SER A 164 -1.20 6.17 -3.61
C SER A 164 -0.25 6.62 -2.52
N LYS A 165 -0.21 5.89 -1.40
CA LYS A 165 0.77 6.13 -0.33
C LYS A 165 2.21 6.02 -0.82
N PHE A 166 2.48 5.15 -1.81
CA PHE A 166 3.78 5.04 -2.45
C PHE A 166 4.15 6.32 -3.21
N GLU A 167 3.25 6.84 -4.05
CA GLU A 167 3.51 8.05 -4.84
C GLU A 167 3.73 9.28 -3.96
N VAL A 168 2.96 9.42 -2.88
CA VAL A 168 3.19 10.48 -1.88
C VAL A 168 4.56 10.34 -1.21
N GLY A 169 4.98 9.12 -0.87
CA GLY A 169 6.29 8.85 -0.30
C GLY A 169 7.44 9.08 -1.30
N LEU A 170 7.21 8.76 -2.57
CA LEU A 170 8.16 9.00 -3.64
C LEU A 170 8.36 10.51 -3.90
N ASP A 171 7.29 11.30 -3.80
CA ASP A 171 7.39 12.76 -3.87
C ASP A 171 8.25 13.30 -2.72
N LEU A 172 8.08 12.80 -1.50
CA LEU A 172 8.94 13.16 -0.37
C LEU A 172 10.41 12.76 -0.62
N TYR A 173 10.66 11.59 -1.19
CA TYR A 173 11.99 11.10 -1.57
C TYR A 173 12.65 12.00 -2.63
N ASN A 174 11.92 12.40 -3.66
CA ASN A 174 12.43 13.18 -4.78
C ASN A 174 12.67 14.67 -4.45
N HIS A 175 11.99 15.22 -3.45
CA HIS A 175 12.09 16.63 -3.10
C HIS A 175 13.25 16.96 -2.14
N PHE A 176 13.96 15.93 -1.64
CA PHE A 176 14.99 16.07 -0.61
C PHE A 176 16.18 15.15 -0.77
#